data_f90a81a1d9cc35b032ea3bfeaefbbac2
#
_entry.id   f90a81a1d9cc35b032ea3bfeaefbbac2
#
_cell.length_a   1.000
_cell.length_b   1.000
_cell.length_c   1.000
_cell.angle_alpha   90.00
_cell.angle_beta   90.00
_cell.angle_gamma   90.00
#
_symmetry.space_group_name_H-M   'P 1'
#
loop_
_entity.id
_entity.type
_entity.pdbx_description
1 polymer ?
#
loop_
_entity_poly.entity_id
_entity_poly.type
_entity_poly.pdbx_seq_one_letter_code
_entity_poly.pdbx_strand_id
1 'polypeptide(L)'
;KVKGSPATSKDPRYVSNYEVDSMPRDLPIGNGNVLVNFDSQYQIRDIYFPRVGQDNQTVGRVNHLGFWVDGQFSWISEDWHIEKKYLKQTLVTAVLLRNDRLGIEARFHDLVDAFDNVLLRELRISSIDGKEHQVRVFFHQDFSISENEVGDTAYYDPRTSSVIHYKKNRYFLINTKTQLKTGISDWSVGKKGVDGLEGTYKDAEDGKLGGNPIVQGSVDSTVGLHLNVPRTGEVVGHYWMCLGRSYEEVAKLNAVMAAGEQAEQMVPRNQNYWRLWVNPEHIDFHGLPAKVVELFKRSLLTIRTQVDNGGAIIAANDHDITQFARDTYSYMWPRDGALVAYAMTKAGHRDLTQRFFRFCNEVMKEEGYLMHKYNPDKSVASSWHPWLKDGKEVLPIQEDETALVIWSFWHHFKKFRNIEFVRTV
;
A
#
# COMPACT_ATOMS: atom_id res chain seq x y z
N LYS A 1 -18.17 -40.01 -25.70
CA LYS A 1 -16.93 -40.44 -25.03
C LYS A 1 -15.75 -39.87 -25.83
N VAL A 2 -15.19 -38.78 -25.40
CA VAL A 2 -13.87 -38.31 -25.83
C VAL A 2 -13.04 -38.15 -24.54
N LYS A 3 -12.10 -39.07 -24.36
CA LYS A 3 -11.04 -38.95 -23.40
C LYS A 3 -9.95 -38.09 -24.04
N GLY A 4 -9.78 -36.85 -23.56
CA GLY A 4 -8.62 -36.03 -23.83
C GLY A 4 -7.73 -35.98 -22.58
N SER A 5 -6.55 -36.58 -22.66
CA SER A 5 -5.47 -36.41 -21.69
C SER A 5 -4.95 -34.97 -21.72
N PRO A 6 -4.63 -34.36 -20.61
CA PRO A 6 -3.97 -33.04 -20.62
C PRO A 6 -2.52 -33.22 -21.06
N ALA A 7 -2.16 -32.54 -22.15
CA ALA A 7 -0.78 -32.44 -22.61
C ALA A 7 0.02 -31.56 -21.62
N THR A 8 0.99 -32.14 -20.94
CA THR A 8 2.01 -31.43 -20.17
C THR A 8 3.03 -30.81 -21.13
N SER A 9 2.86 -29.54 -21.49
CA SER A 9 3.94 -28.79 -22.11
C SER A 9 4.82 -28.20 -21.01
N LYS A 10 5.96 -28.84 -20.75
CA LYS A 10 7.06 -28.26 -19.95
C LYS A 10 7.78 -27.25 -20.84
N ASP A 11 7.38 -26.00 -20.82
CA ASP A 11 8.18 -24.89 -21.36
C ASP A 11 9.20 -24.49 -20.29
N PRO A 12 10.54 -24.64 -20.53
CA PRO A 12 11.57 -24.33 -19.54
C PRO A 12 11.66 -22.86 -19.14
N ARG A 13 10.93 -21.98 -19.83
CA ARG A 13 10.90 -20.52 -19.57
C ARG A 13 9.91 -20.12 -18.46
N TYR A 14 9.14 -21.06 -17.91
CA TYR A 14 8.13 -20.86 -16.88
C TYR A 14 8.26 -21.82 -15.69
N VAL A 15 9.46 -22.22 -15.33
CA VAL A 15 9.70 -22.93 -14.05
C VAL A 15 10.19 -21.93 -13.02
N SER A 16 9.31 -21.10 -12.51
CA SER A 16 9.43 -20.64 -11.13
C SER A 16 8.74 -21.70 -10.27
N ASN A 17 9.51 -22.47 -9.55
CA ASN A 17 9.03 -23.29 -8.43
C ASN A 17 8.62 -22.37 -7.28
N TYR A 18 7.61 -21.51 -7.49
CA TYR A 18 6.87 -20.93 -6.41
C TYR A 18 5.72 -21.90 -6.13
N GLU A 19 5.81 -22.65 -5.05
CA GLU A 19 4.61 -23.13 -4.38
C GLU A 19 3.78 -21.87 -4.14
N VAL A 20 2.63 -21.81 -4.79
CA VAL A 20 1.71 -20.67 -4.71
C VAL A 20 0.94 -20.83 -3.41
N ASP A 21 1.59 -20.58 -2.29
CA ASP A 21 0.86 -20.14 -1.12
C ASP A 21 0.29 -18.77 -1.45
N SER A 22 -1.03 -18.63 -1.35
CA SER A 22 -1.69 -17.34 -1.51
C SER A 22 -0.96 -16.33 -0.64
N MET A 23 -0.36 -15.31 -1.26
CA MET A 23 0.41 -14.29 -0.55
C MET A 23 -0.56 -13.29 0.09
N PRO A 24 -1.00 -13.49 1.34
CA PRO A 24 -1.96 -12.60 1.97
C PRO A 24 -1.38 -11.18 2.10
N ARG A 25 -2.25 -10.18 2.05
CA ARG A 25 -1.92 -8.79 2.34
C ARG A 25 -2.07 -8.58 3.84
N ASP A 26 -1.02 -8.92 4.60
CA ASP A 26 -1.07 -9.01 6.05
C ASP A 26 -1.22 -7.66 6.74
N LEU A 27 -0.58 -6.61 6.19
CA LEU A 27 -0.53 -5.28 6.79
C LEU A 27 -0.89 -4.17 5.79
N PRO A 28 -2.17 -4.01 5.42
CA PRO A 28 -2.60 -2.83 4.66
C PRO A 28 -2.51 -1.56 5.51
N ILE A 29 -1.87 -0.51 4.98
CA ILE A 29 -1.83 0.84 5.54
C ILE A 29 -2.22 1.86 4.49
N GLY A 30 -2.94 2.91 4.87
CA GLY A 30 -3.40 3.89 3.88
C GLY A 30 -4.18 5.05 4.48
N ASN A 31 -4.40 6.09 3.67
CA ASN A 31 -5.13 7.31 4.06
C ASN A 31 -6.35 7.62 3.17
N GLY A 32 -6.62 6.75 2.18
CA GLY A 32 -7.70 6.91 1.22
C GLY A 32 -7.29 7.54 -0.12
N ASN A 33 -6.04 7.98 -0.28
CA ASN A 33 -5.42 8.31 -1.57
C ASN A 33 -4.31 7.31 -1.87
N VAL A 34 -3.59 6.92 -0.84
CA VAL A 34 -2.49 5.94 -0.88
C VAL A 34 -2.92 4.71 -0.11
N LEU A 35 -2.69 3.52 -0.69
CA LEU A 35 -2.77 2.24 -0.03
C LEU A 35 -1.48 1.48 -0.29
N VAL A 36 -0.83 1.04 0.77
CA VAL A 36 0.38 0.20 0.73
C VAL A 36 0.10 -1.12 1.41
N ASN A 37 0.43 -2.23 0.74
CA ASN A 37 0.24 -3.58 1.27
C ASN A 37 1.58 -4.27 1.48
N PHE A 38 1.78 -4.80 2.68
CA PHE A 38 2.87 -5.73 2.97
C PHE A 38 2.36 -7.17 2.93
N ASP A 39 3.21 -8.07 2.44
CA ASP A 39 2.91 -9.50 2.39
C ASP A 39 3.32 -10.25 3.69
N SER A 40 3.21 -11.58 3.64
CA SER A 40 3.59 -12.46 4.76
C SER A 40 5.06 -12.38 5.13
N GLN A 41 5.93 -12.01 4.19
CA GLN A 41 7.37 -11.84 4.40
C GLN A 41 7.78 -10.38 4.66
N TYR A 42 6.82 -9.51 4.96
CA TYR A 42 7.03 -8.09 5.24
C TYR A 42 7.62 -7.31 4.05
N GLN A 43 7.33 -7.72 2.84
CA GLN A 43 7.74 -7.01 1.64
C GLN A 43 6.57 -6.17 1.10
N ILE A 44 6.85 -4.97 0.60
CA ILE A 44 5.83 -4.15 -0.06
C ILE A 44 5.51 -4.79 -1.41
N ARG A 45 4.23 -5.13 -1.62
CA ARG A 45 3.71 -5.75 -2.85
C ARG A 45 2.89 -4.79 -3.69
N ASP A 46 2.09 -3.95 -3.04
CA ASP A 46 1.20 -3.04 -3.74
C ASP A 46 1.36 -1.64 -3.21
N ILE A 47 1.39 -0.69 -4.11
CA ILE A 47 1.30 0.74 -3.84
C ILE A 47 0.24 1.31 -4.77
N TYR A 48 -0.97 1.54 -4.24
CA TYR A 48 -2.04 2.20 -4.99
C TYR A 48 -1.97 3.71 -4.78
N PHE A 49 -1.98 4.45 -5.88
CA PHE A 49 -2.00 5.91 -5.94
C PHE A 49 -2.42 6.36 -7.34
N PRO A 50 -3.26 7.39 -7.51
CA PRO A 50 -3.73 8.37 -6.53
C PRO A 50 -5.05 7.98 -5.86
N ARG A 51 -5.54 6.78 -6.08
CA ARG A 51 -6.79 6.27 -5.52
C ARG A 51 -6.57 4.89 -4.90
N VAL A 52 -7.35 4.60 -3.89
CA VAL A 52 -7.37 3.25 -3.33
C VAL A 52 -7.97 2.29 -4.36
N GLY A 53 -7.19 1.29 -4.77
CA GLY A 53 -7.57 0.30 -5.78
C GLY A 53 -7.30 0.70 -7.23
N GLN A 54 -6.71 1.91 -7.50
CA GLN A 54 -6.36 2.37 -8.86
C GLN A 54 -5.36 3.56 -8.82
N ASP A 55 -4.24 3.55 -9.58
CA ASP A 55 -3.60 2.42 -10.25
C ASP A 55 -2.68 1.71 -9.24
N ASN A 56 -2.40 0.41 -9.42
CA ASN A 56 -1.34 -0.27 -8.69
C ASN A 56 0.03 0.06 -9.31
N GLN A 57 0.88 0.74 -8.59
CA GLN A 57 2.15 1.27 -9.09
C GLN A 57 3.29 0.25 -9.10
N THR A 58 3.08 -0.92 -8.47
CA THR A 58 4.08 -2.00 -8.39
C THR A 58 3.62 -3.29 -9.08
N VAL A 59 2.31 -3.41 -9.37
CA VAL A 59 1.72 -4.59 -10.03
C VAL A 59 2.09 -5.91 -9.34
N GLY A 60 2.13 -5.91 -7.99
CA GLY A 60 2.53 -7.06 -7.18
C GLY A 60 4.01 -7.40 -7.21
N ARG A 61 4.86 -6.56 -7.82
CA ARG A 61 6.31 -6.73 -7.79
C ARG A 61 6.86 -6.50 -6.40
N VAL A 62 7.90 -7.25 -6.06
CA VAL A 62 8.50 -7.21 -4.73
C VAL A 62 9.43 -6.02 -4.59
N ASN A 63 9.17 -5.17 -3.59
CA ASN A 63 10.13 -4.17 -3.14
C ASN A 63 10.92 -4.77 -1.98
N HIS A 64 12.14 -5.20 -2.27
CA HIS A 64 12.99 -5.91 -1.32
C HIS A 64 13.51 -5.01 -0.20
N LEU A 65 13.71 -5.60 0.99
CA LEU A 65 14.39 -4.97 2.12
C LEU A 65 15.56 -5.87 2.53
N GLY A 66 16.76 -5.31 2.61
CA GLY A 66 17.98 -6.06 2.91
C GLY A 66 18.88 -5.36 3.92
N PHE A 67 19.75 -6.14 4.56
CA PHE A 67 20.73 -5.69 5.54
C PHE A 67 22.11 -6.20 5.19
N TRP A 68 23.05 -5.28 5.13
CA TRP A 68 24.47 -5.59 5.13
C TRP A 68 25.04 -5.23 6.51
N VAL A 69 25.70 -6.16 7.15
CA VAL A 69 26.26 -6.02 8.51
C VAL A 69 27.68 -6.54 8.51
N ASP A 70 28.67 -5.68 8.72
CA ASP A 70 30.09 -6.02 8.87
C ASP A 70 30.63 -6.99 7.79
N GLY A 71 30.23 -6.82 6.55
CA GLY A 71 30.66 -7.67 5.43
C GLY A 71 29.73 -8.85 5.11
N GLN A 72 28.64 -9.04 5.85
CA GLN A 72 27.62 -10.06 5.58
C GLN A 72 26.33 -9.44 5.11
N PHE A 73 25.74 -10.02 4.07
CA PHE A 73 24.46 -9.55 3.53
C PHE A 73 23.33 -10.55 3.74
N SER A 74 22.10 -10.05 3.92
CA SER A 74 20.87 -10.84 3.86
C SER A 74 19.69 -9.98 3.41
N TRP A 75 18.95 -10.45 2.40
CA TRP A 75 17.59 -10.01 2.14
C TRP A 75 16.66 -10.59 3.21
N ILE A 76 15.54 -9.88 3.50
CA ILE A 76 14.51 -10.46 4.37
C ILE A 76 13.95 -11.70 3.68
N SER A 77 14.12 -12.86 4.30
CA SER A 77 13.78 -14.19 3.80
C SER A 77 13.60 -15.16 4.97
N GLU A 78 13.69 -16.47 4.72
CA GLU A 78 13.46 -17.53 5.69
C GLU A 78 14.43 -17.55 6.89
N ASP A 79 15.63 -16.96 6.76
CA ASP A 79 16.60 -16.85 7.86
C ASP A 79 16.33 -15.67 8.83
N TRP A 80 15.23 -14.96 8.62
CA TRP A 80 14.76 -13.90 9.51
C TRP A 80 13.58 -14.35 10.36
N HIS A 81 13.64 -14.11 11.66
CA HIS A 81 12.45 -14.17 12.49
C HIS A 81 11.64 -12.88 12.33
N ILE A 82 10.37 -13.01 11.92
CA ILE A 82 9.49 -11.89 11.61
C ILE A 82 8.24 -11.94 12.48
N GLU A 83 8.04 -10.93 13.34
CA GLU A 83 6.78 -10.72 14.04
C GLU A 83 6.09 -9.48 13.48
N LYS A 84 4.83 -9.62 13.06
CA LYS A 84 4.04 -8.54 12.44
C LYS A 84 2.76 -8.26 13.21
N LYS A 85 2.53 -7.02 13.55
CA LYS A 85 1.29 -6.53 14.16
C LYS A 85 1.14 -5.04 13.90
N TYR A 86 0.00 -4.48 14.30
CA TYR A 86 -0.19 -3.04 14.39
C TYR A 86 -0.06 -2.57 15.83
N LEU A 87 0.32 -1.32 16.01
CA LEU A 87 0.13 -0.63 17.27
C LEU A 87 -1.37 -0.55 17.59
N LYS A 88 -1.70 -0.66 18.88
CA LYS A 88 -3.09 -0.78 19.33
C LYS A 88 -3.97 0.37 18.83
N GLN A 89 -5.09 0.03 18.16
CA GLN A 89 -6.08 0.95 17.59
C GLN A 89 -5.51 1.94 16.57
N THR A 90 -4.57 1.50 15.74
CA THR A 90 -3.94 2.33 14.71
C THR A 90 -3.76 1.59 13.38
N LEU A 91 -3.42 2.33 12.32
CA LEU A 91 -2.85 1.82 11.07
C LEU A 91 -1.32 2.04 11.02
N VAL A 92 -0.66 2.14 12.16
CA VAL A 92 0.80 2.12 12.27
C VAL A 92 1.23 0.69 12.56
N THR A 93 2.15 0.16 11.77
CA THR A 93 2.69 -1.20 11.98
C THR A 93 3.61 -1.24 13.20
N ALA A 94 3.84 -2.42 13.73
CA ALA A 94 4.88 -2.74 14.69
C ALA A 94 5.47 -4.09 14.29
N VAL A 95 6.57 -4.04 13.57
CA VAL A 95 7.24 -5.22 13.03
C VAL A 95 8.57 -5.41 13.72
N LEU A 96 8.87 -6.64 14.13
CA LEU A 96 10.14 -7.06 14.67
C LEU A 96 10.81 -7.99 13.67
N LEU A 97 12.03 -7.67 13.29
CA LEU A 97 12.91 -8.46 12.44
C LEU A 97 14.14 -8.81 13.25
N ARG A 98 14.46 -10.09 13.36
CA ARG A 98 15.64 -10.55 14.07
C ARG A 98 16.44 -11.54 13.22
N ASN A 99 17.75 -11.34 13.16
CA ASN A 99 18.68 -12.25 12.49
C ASN A 99 19.88 -12.53 13.41
N ASP A 100 19.92 -13.74 13.94
CA ASP A 100 20.96 -14.14 14.89
C ASP A 100 22.35 -14.26 14.22
N ARG A 101 22.40 -14.60 12.90
CA ARG A 101 23.65 -14.68 12.13
C ARG A 101 24.28 -13.31 11.94
N LEU A 102 23.46 -12.28 11.70
CA LEU A 102 23.92 -10.91 11.55
C LEU A 102 24.11 -10.19 12.90
N GLY A 103 23.66 -10.76 14.01
CA GLY A 103 23.79 -10.20 15.35
C GLY A 103 22.90 -8.97 15.62
N ILE A 104 21.83 -8.78 14.86
CA ILE A 104 20.97 -7.59 14.95
C ILE A 104 19.48 -7.91 15.11
N GLU A 105 18.78 -6.99 15.77
CA GLU A 105 17.33 -6.87 15.80
C GLU A 105 16.92 -5.49 15.27
N ALA A 106 15.93 -5.46 14.36
CA ALA A 106 15.38 -4.22 13.81
C ALA A 106 13.87 -4.15 14.08
N ARG A 107 13.39 -3.03 14.59
CA ARG A 107 11.98 -2.73 14.80
C ARG A 107 11.52 -1.67 13.83
N PHE A 108 10.41 -1.93 13.15
CA PHE A 108 9.82 -1.00 12.19
C PHE A 108 8.46 -0.50 12.65
N HIS A 109 8.23 0.79 12.44
CA HIS A 109 6.92 1.40 12.43
C HIS A 109 6.66 1.97 11.04
N ASP A 110 5.80 1.32 10.26
CA ASP A 110 5.39 1.82 8.96
C ASP A 110 4.03 2.49 9.07
N LEU A 111 3.83 3.56 8.32
CA LEU A 111 2.56 4.25 8.21
C LEU A 111 2.45 5.00 6.87
N VAL A 112 1.24 5.16 6.38
CA VAL A 112 0.90 6.23 5.45
C VAL A 112 0.32 7.37 6.28
N ASP A 113 0.85 8.59 6.11
CA ASP A 113 0.38 9.72 6.90
C ASP A 113 -1.11 9.99 6.66
N ALA A 114 -1.85 10.27 7.72
CA ALA A 114 -3.31 10.45 7.66
C ALA A 114 -3.74 11.66 6.81
N PHE A 115 -2.86 12.64 6.60
CA PHE A 115 -3.14 13.91 5.95
C PHE A 115 -2.42 14.07 4.62
N ASP A 116 -1.16 13.64 4.56
CA ASP A 116 -0.28 13.81 3.41
C ASP A 116 -0.01 12.46 2.71
N ASN A 117 0.29 12.50 1.41
CA ASN A 117 0.62 11.30 0.65
C ASN A 117 2.09 10.91 0.87
N VAL A 118 2.39 10.49 2.09
CA VAL A 118 3.73 10.08 2.52
C VAL A 118 3.66 8.71 3.19
N LEU A 119 4.41 7.75 2.65
CA LEU A 119 4.75 6.51 3.34
C LEU A 119 6.00 6.77 4.18
N LEU A 120 5.93 6.56 5.49
CA LEU A 120 7.08 6.57 6.40
C LEU A 120 7.38 5.15 6.87
N ARG A 121 8.67 4.82 6.97
CA ARG A 121 9.21 3.65 7.66
C ARG A 121 10.24 4.13 8.68
N GLU A 122 9.86 4.20 9.95
CA GLU A 122 10.79 4.41 11.07
C GLU A 122 11.40 3.07 11.45
N LEU A 123 12.73 3.01 11.52
CA LEU A 123 13.44 1.80 11.93
C LEU A 123 14.36 2.08 13.11
N ARG A 124 14.42 1.12 14.03
CA ARG A 124 15.25 1.12 15.25
C ARG A 124 16.05 -0.16 15.27
N ILE A 125 17.36 -0.07 15.20
CA ILE A 125 18.25 -1.24 15.15
C ILE A 125 19.06 -1.31 16.41
N SER A 126 19.14 -2.50 17.02
CA SER A 126 19.95 -2.83 18.19
C SER A 126 20.82 -4.07 17.94
N SER A 127 21.96 -4.10 18.59
CA SER A 127 22.81 -5.30 18.63
C SER A 127 22.22 -6.33 19.60
N ILE A 128 22.24 -7.61 19.20
CA ILE A 128 21.82 -8.73 20.06
C ILE A 128 22.98 -9.62 20.51
N ASP A 129 24.18 -9.42 19.95
CA ASP A 129 25.40 -10.14 20.32
C ASP A 129 26.36 -9.33 21.20
N GLY A 130 25.97 -8.08 21.54
CA GLY A 130 26.74 -7.18 22.40
C GLY A 130 27.96 -6.55 21.74
N LYS A 131 28.04 -6.55 20.39
CA LYS A 131 29.08 -5.87 19.62
C LYS A 131 28.56 -4.59 18.97
N GLU A 132 29.48 -3.73 18.55
CA GLU A 132 29.17 -2.63 17.63
C GLU A 132 29.11 -3.18 16.21
N HIS A 133 28.15 -2.69 15.39
CA HIS A 133 27.99 -3.11 14.01
C HIS A 133 27.90 -1.91 13.07
N GLN A 134 28.58 -2.00 11.92
CA GLN A 134 28.28 -1.17 10.76
C GLN A 134 27.14 -1.79 9.99
N VAL A 135 26.01 -1.12 9.94
CA VAL A 135 24.81 -1.61 9.28
C VAL A 135 24.47 -0.73 8.08
N ARG A 136 24.18 -1.33 6.94
CA ARG A 136 23.60 -0.68 5.78
C ARG A 136 22.25 -1.32 5.52
N VAL A 137 21.20 -0.52 5.53
CA VAL A 137 19.85 -0.97 5.22
C VAL A 137 19.53 -0.56 3.79
N PHE A 138 19.18 -1.53 2.97
CA PHE A 138 18.86 -1.32 1.55
C PHE A 138 17.37 -1.47 1.31
N PHE A 139 16.79 -0.44 0.73
CA PHE A 139 15.40 -0.41 0.30
C PHE A 139 15.37 -0.43 -1.22
N HIS A 140 14.80 -1.47 -1.79
CA HIS A 140 14.61 -1.61 -3.23
C HIS A 140 13.21 -1.15 -3.62
N GLN A 141 13.08 -0.47 -4.76
CA GLN A 141 11.84 0.00 -5.34
C GLN A 141 11.69 -0.54 -6.76
N ASP A 142 10.67 -1.37 -6.97
CA ASP A 142 10.32 -1.94 -8.26
C ASP A 142 8.95 -1.44 -8.71
N PHE A 143 8.96 -0.36 -9.51
CA PHE A 143 7.74 0.24 -10.04
C PHE A 143 7.36 -0.29 -11.41
N SER A 144 6.06 -0.27 -11.69
CA SER A 144 5.41 -0.34 -13.00
C SER A 144 4.35 0.76 -13.02
N ILE A 145 4.80 2.02 -13.16
CA ILE A 145 3.95 3.19 -12.93
C ILE A 145 2.77 3.20 -13.90
N SER A 146 1.55 3.37 -13.34
CA SER A 146 0.29 3.23 -14.05
C SER A 146 0.15 1.85 -14.73
N GLU A 147 0.57 0.80 -14.02
CA GLU A 147 0.41 -0.62 -14.36
C GLU A 147 1.15 -1.08 -15.64
N ASN A 148 2.13 -0.30 -16.10
CA ASN A 148 3.03 -0.70 -17.18
C ASN A 148 4.40 -0.01 -17.07
N GLU A 149 5.43 -0.59 -17.70
CA GLU A 149 6.81 -0.12 -17.60
C GLU A 149 7.23 0.83 -18.73
N VAL A 150 6.36 1.06 -19.71
CA VAL A 150 6.72 1.90 -20.87
C VAL A 150 6.83 3.37 -20.45
N GLY A 151 8.04 3.91 -20.52
CA GLY A 151 8.32 5.31 -20.22
C GLY A 151 8.55 5.62 -18.73
N ASP A 152 8.67 4.60 -17.87
CA ASP A 152 9.08 4.81 -16.49
C ASP A 152 10.49 5.42 -16.48
N THR A 153 10.72 6.36 -15.58
CA THR A 153 12.02 7.01 -15.43
C THR A 153 12.37 7.09 -13.95
N ALA A 154 13.62 6.77 -13.63
CA ALA A 154 14.15 6.94 -12.29
C ALA A 154 15.46 7.71 -12.35
N TYR A 155 15.67 8.62 -11.40
CA TYR A 155 16.90 9.43 -11.32
C TYR A 155 17.20 9.86 -9.88
N TYR A 156 18.48 10.12 -9.63
CA TYR A 156 18.93 10.79 -8.43
C TYR A 156 18.84 12.31 -8.60
N ASP A 157 18.13 12.98 -7.69
CA ASP A 157 18.03 14.45 -7.64
C ASP A 157 18.98 15.01 -6.58
N PRO A 158 20.10 15.66 -6.98
CA PRO A 158 21.05 16.24 -6.04
C PRO A 158 20.47 17.42 -5.24
N ARG A 159 19.40 18.08 -5.72
CA ARG A 159 18.78 19.22 -5.01
C ARG A 159 18.05 18.77 -3.76
N THR A 160 17.45 17.61 -3.81
CA THR A 160 16.70 17.01 -2.68
C THR A 160 17.47 15.87 -2.02
N SER A 161 18.64 15.48 -2.56
CA SER A 161 19.42 14.31 -2.12
C SER A 161 18.58 13.04 -2.05
N SER A 162 17.75 12.80 -3.07
CA SER A 162 16.77 11.73 -3.13
C SER A 162 16.77 11.02 -4.48
N VAL A 163 16.14 9.83 -4.53
CA VAL A 163 15.79 9.16 -5.79
C VAL A 163 14.34 9.45 -6.13
N ILE A 164 14.06 9.74 -7.38
CA ILE A 164 12.72 10.03 -7.88
C ILE A 164 12.39 9.08 -9.03
N HIS A 165 11.29 8.34 -8.88
CA HIS A 165 10.63 7.63 -9.98
C HIS A 165 9.47 8.46 -10.48
N TYR A 166 9.30 8.54 -11.81
CA TYR A 166 8.16 9.26 -12.38
C TYR A 166 7.73 8.74 -13.75
N LYS A 167 6.46 8.95 -14.03
CA LYS A 167 5.87 8.86 -15.36
C LYS A 167 4.66 9.79 -15.46
N LYS A 168 4.62 10.67 -16.48
CA LYS A 168 3.53 11.64 -16.65
C LYS A 168 3.28 12.45 -15.37
N ASN A 169 2.11 12.30 -14.76
CA ASN A 169 1.68 12.95 -13.52
C ASN A 169 1.70 12.00 -12.31
N ARG A 170 2.66 11.09 -12.25
CA ARG A 170 2.93 10.22 -11.11
C ARG A 170 4.39 10.37 -10.73
N TYR A 171 4.63 10.80 -9.50
CA TYR A 171 5.97 11.05 -8.94
C TYR A 171 6.09 10.36 -7.59
N PHE A 172 7.19 9.67 -7.38
CA PHE A 172 7.54 8.96 -6.16
C PHE A 172 8.96 9.39 -5.76
N LEU A 173 9.07 10.26 -4.76
CA LEU A 173 10.33 10.76 -4.24
C LEU A 173 10.70 9.97 -3.00
N ILE A 174 11.85 9.30 -3.02
CA ILE A 174 12.36 8.44 -1.96
C ILE A 174 13.54 9.15 -1.28
N ASN A 175 13.48 9.24 0.05
CA ASN A 175 14.55 9.84 0.83
C ASN A 175 14.71 9.16 2.19
N THR A 176 15.80 9.48 2.89
CA THR A 176 16.13 8.90 4.19
C THR A 176 16.68 9.97 5.14
N LYS A 177 16.66 9.65 6.46
CA LYS A 177 17.25 10.47 7.50
C LYS A 177 17.81 9.59 8.62
N THR A 178 18.97 9.98 9.13
CA THR A 178 19.54 9.48 10.37
C THR A 178 19.70 10.64 11.34
N GLN A 179 20.18 10.37 12.55
CA GLN A 179 20.56 11.42 13.49
C GLN A 179 21.68 12.35 12.95
N LEU A 180 22.52 11.82 12.05
CA LEU A 180 23.70 12.53 11.55
C LEU A 180 23.49 13.17 10.17
N LYS A 181 22.55 12.67 9.38
CA LYS A 181 22.38 13.07 7.97
C LYS A 181 20.93 12.98 7.53
N THR A 182 20.48 14.00 6.81
CA THR A 182 19.28 13.95 5.95
C THR A 182 19.71 13.76 4.50
N GLY A 183 19.05 12.85 3.78
CA GLY A 183 19.40 12.44 2.42
C GLY A 183 19.90 11.00 2.38
N ILE A 184 19.73 10.37 1.24
CA ILE A 184 20.18 8.98 1.03
C ILE A 184 21.71 8.88 1.16
N SER A 185 22.16 7.77 1.72
CA SER A 185 23.61 7.55 1.93
C SER A 185 24.27 6.99 0.68
N ASP A 186 23.54 6.15 -0.05
CA ASP A 186 24.01 5.43 -1.22
C ASP A 186 22.82 5.11 -2.13
N TRP A 187 23.01 4.97 -3.45
CA TRP A 187 21.94 4.68 -4.40
C TRP A 187 22.43 3.98 -5.66
N SER A 188 21.52 3.26 -6.30
CA SER A 188 21.66 2.78 -7.66
C SER A 188 20.32 2.90 -8.37
N VAL A 189 20.33 3.36 -9.62
CA VAL A 189 19.18 3.38 -10.53
C VAL A 189 19.55 2.53 -11.73
N GLY A 190 18.73 1.54 -12.11
CA GLY A 190 19.08 0.56 -13.13
C GLY A 190 17.92 0.10 -13.98
N LYS A 191 18.28 -0.68 -15.03
CA LYS A 191 17.33 -1.47 -15.81
C LYS A 191 17.12 -2.84 -15.16
N LYS A 192 15.92 -3.36 -15.25
CA LYS A 192 15.54 -4.69 -14.79
C LYS A 192 14.86 -5.49 -15.90
N GLY A 193 15.04 -6.81 -15.87
CA GLY A 193 14.36 -7.73 -16.79
C GLY A 193 14.72 -7.55 -18.28
N VAL A 194 15.84 -6.91 -18.60
CA VAL A 194 16.33 -6.65 -19.96
C VAL A 194 17.78 -7.11 -20.04
N ASP A 195 18.12 -7.81 -21.12
CA ASP A 195 19.50 -8.26 -21.42
C ASP A 195 20.17 -9.05 -20.28
N GLY A 196 19.40 -9.79 -19.48
CA GLY A 196 19.91 -10.56 -18.34
C GLY A 196 20.15 -9.74 -17.06
N LEU A 197 19.79 -8.46 -17.05
CA LEU A 197 19.84 -7.61 -15.85
C LEU A 197 18.68 -7.97 -14.90
N GLU A 198 19.02 -8.39 -13.69
CA GLU A 198 18.03 -8.79 -12.67
C GLU A 198 17.43 -7.58 -11.95
N GLY A 199 18.20 -6.50 -11.76
CA GLY A 199 17.82 -5.27 -11.06
C GLY A 199 18.89 -4.74 -10.12
N THR A 200 18.71 -3.51 -9.63
CA THR A 200 19.66 -2.81 -8.76
C THR A 200 19.77 -3.43 -7.36
N TYR A 201 18.79 -4.26 -6.95
CA TYR A 201 18.87 -4.96 -5.67
C TYR A 201 20.09 -5.89 -5.61
N LYS A 202 20.54 -6.44 -6.73
CA LYS A 202 21.77 -7.27 -6.80
C LYS A 202 23.03 -6.48 -6.51
N ASP A 203 23.06 -5.20 -6.88
CA ASP A 203 24.17 -4.30 -6.59
C ASP A 203 24.41 -4.12 -5.08
N ALA A 204 23.33 -4.20 -4.27
CA ALA A 204 23.39 -4.03 -2.83
C ALA A 204 24.06 -5.21 -2.06
N GLU A 205 24.22 -6.39 -2.67
CA GLU A 205 24.67 -7.61 -1.99
C GLU A 205 26.13 -7.53 -1.53
N ASP A 206 26.97 -6.72 -2.17
CA ASP A 206 28.35 -6.45 -1.71
C ASP A 206 28.43 -5.30 -0.68
N GLY A 207 27.28 -4.69 -0.37
CA GLY A 207 27.15 -3.60 0.59
C GLY A 207 27.36 -2.21 -0.03
N LYS A 208 27.49 -2.07 -1.35
CA LYS A 208 27.66 -0.78 -2.04
C LYS A 208 26.69 -0.65 -3.20
N LEU A 209 26.39 0.58 -3.59
CA LEU A 209 25.56 0.88 -4.74
C LEU A 209 26.33 1.69 -5.77
N GLY A 210 26.14 1.38 -7.05
CA GLY A 210 26.95 1.90 -8.15
C GLY A 210 26.80 3.40 -8.45
N GLY A 211 25.80 4.08 -7.86
CA GLY A 211 25.60 5.53 -8.02
C GLY A 211 25.16 5.97 -9.43
N ASN A 212 24.59 5.06 -10.22
CA ASN A 212 24.10 5.41 -11.56
C ASN A 212 22.95 6.44 -11.44
N PRO A 213 23.06 7.61 -12.11
CA PRO A 213 22.22 8.75 -11.78
C PRO A 213 20.84 8.75 -12.43
N ILE A 214 20.65 8.09 -13.60
CA ILE A 214 19.38 8.14 -14.35
C ILE A 214 19.23 6.98 -15.32
N VAL A 215 18.00 6.42 -15.38
CA VAL A 215 17.63 5.40 -16.37
C VAL A 215 16.15 5.58 -16.76
N GLN A 216 15.79 5.18 -17.99
CA GLN A 216 14.43 5.17 -18.51
C GLN A 216 14.08 3.81 -19.10
N GLY A 217 12.80 3.43 -19.03
CA GLY A 217 12.21 2.17 -19.53
C GLY A 217 11.75 1.28 -18.39
N SER A 218 12.05 -0.01 -18.44
CA SER A 218 11.86 -0.91 -17.30
C SER A 218 12.95 -0.65 -16.26
N VAL A 219 12.60 0.09 -15.21
CA VAL A 219 13.57 0.63 -14.23
C VAL A 219 13.22 0.25 -12.81
N ASP A 220 14.27 0.07 -12.02
CA ASP A 220 14.19 -0.06 -10.57
C ASP A 220 15.21 0.88 -9.90
N SER A 221 15.18 0.95 -8.58
CA SER A 221 16.22 1.59 -7.80
C SER A 221 16.44 0.90 -6.47
N THR A 222 17.63 1.06 -5.92
CA THR A 222 17.93 0.70 -4.53
C THR A 222 18.57 1.90 -3.85
N VAL A 223 18.12 2.19 -2.63
CA VAL A 223 18.68 3.26 -1.79
C VAL A 223 19.22 2.68 -0.49
N GLY A 224 20.37 3.18 -0.04
CA GLY A 224 21.06 2.75 1.16
C GLY A 224 20.95 3.76 2.30
N LEU A 225 20.73 3.27 3.51
CA LEU A 225 20.78 4.00 4.76
C LEU A 225 21.90 3.41 5.64
N HIS A 226 22.94 4.20 5.95
CA HIS A 226 24.09 3.74 6.72
C HIS A 226 23.95 4.13 8.19
N LEU A 227 24.15 3.15 9.08
CA LEU A 227 23.98 3.28 10.54
C LEU A 227 25.13 2.60 11.28
N ASN A 228 25.55 3.20 12.39
CA ASN A 228 26.46 2.56 13.34
C ASN A 228 25.65 2.13 14.56
N VAL A 229 25.48 0.85 14.74
CA VAL A 229 24.71 0.25 15.83
C VAL A 229 25.63 0.08 17.04
N PRO A 230 25.33 0.71 18.20
CA PRO A 230 26.17 0.60 19.39
C PRO A 230 26.04 -0.78 20.05
N ARG A 231 26.99 -1.13 20.91
CA ARG A 231 26.94 -2.38 21.71
C ARG A 231 25.69 -2.48 22.57
N THR A 232 25.20 -1.36 23.06
CA THR A 232 24.01 -1.23 23.92
C THR A 232 23.18 -0.04 23.46
N GLY A 233 21.85 -0.21 23.52
CA GLY A 233 20.92 0.80 23.01
C GLY A 233 20.55 0.54 21.56
N GLU A 234 19.96 1.54 20.93
CA GLU A 234 19.45 1.45 19.55
C GLU A 234 19.86 2.69 18.74
N VAL A 235 19.92 2.53 17.42
CA VAL A 235 20.04 3.63 16.47
C VAL A 235 18.76 3.77 15.68
N VAL A 236 18.36 5.01 15.39
CA VAL A 236 17.12 5.31 14.67
C VAL A 236 17.42 5.82 13.26
N GLY A 237 16.70 5.30 12.29
CA GLY A 237 16.70 5.77 10.93
C GLY A 237 15.27 5.94 10.41
N HIS A 238 15.12 6.78 9.39
CA HIS A 238 13.85 7.02 8.73
C HIS A 238 14.03 6.90 7.22
N TYR A 239 13.12 6.19 6.61
CA TYR A 239 12.90 6.14 5.16
C TYR A 239 11.52 6.69 4.88
N TRP A 240 11.36 7.51 3.85
CA TRP A 240 10.05 7.92 3.39
C TRP A 240 9.94 7.95 1.88
N MET A 241 8.70 7.81 1.42
CA MET A 241 8.31 7.98 0.03
C MET A 241 7.19 9.02 -0.03
N CYS A 242 7.46 10.13 -0.73
CA CYS A 242 6.46 11.16 -1.04
C CYS A 242 5.81 10.83 -2.38
N LEU A 243 4.48 10.77 -2.44
CA LEU A 243 3.72 10.47 -3.63
C LEU A 243 2.95 11.71 -4.09
N GLY A 244 3.05 12.07 -5.37
CA GLY A 244 2.45 13.29 -5.89
C GLY A 244 2.20 13.24 -7.39
N ARG A 245 1.59 14.32 -7.88
CA ARG A 245 1.25 14.49 -9.30
C ARG A 245 2.25 15.35 -10.07
N SER A 246 3.18 15.96 -9.38
CA SER A 246 4.26 16.76 -9.96
C SER A 246 5.52 16.69 -9.11
N TYR A 247 6.64 17.12 -9.69
CA TYR A 247 7.90 17.29 -8.96
C TYR A 247 7.75 18.25 -7.77
N GLU A 248 7.08 19.38 -7.99
CA GLU A 248 6.92 20.43 -6.98
C GLU A 248 6.15 19.89 -5.76
N GLU A 249 5.12 19.08 -5.98
CA GLU A 249 4.33 18.47 -4.91
C GLU A 249 5.21 17.53 -4.05
N VAL A 250 5.92 16.60 -4.67
CA VAL A 250 6.77 15.65 -3.91
C VAL A 250 7.99 16.32 -3.28
N ALA A 251 8.57 17.33 -3.92
CA ALA A 251 9.68 18.10 -3.36
C ALA A 251 9.24 18.91 -2.13
N LYS A 252 8.02 19.48 -2.15
CA LYS A 252 7.43 20.17 -1.01
C LYS A 252 7.18 19.21 0.17
N LEU A 253 6.59 18.05 -0.08
CA LEU A 253 6.40 17.02 0.94
C LEU A 253 7.74 16.56 1.52
N ASN A 254 8.74 16.31 0.67
CA ASN A 254 10.09 15.95 1.10
C ASN A 254 10.75 17.04 1.96
N ALA A 255 10.58 18.32 1.60
CA ALA A 255 11.11 19.42 2.39
C ALA A 255 10.50 19.47 3.80
N VAL A 256 9.19 19.19 3.92
CA VAL A 256 8.52 19.06 5.22
C VAL A 256 9.11 17.90 6.01
N MET A 257 9.25 16.72 5.41
CA MET A 257 9.80 15.52 6.06
C MET A 257 11.24 15.71 6.54
N ALA A 258 12.05 16.40 5.73
CA ALA A 258 13.46 16.67 6.02
C ALA A 258 13.66 17.72 7.13
N ALA A 259 12.66 18.58 7.37
CA ALA A 259 12.77 19.70 8.30
C ALA A 259 12.65 19.27 9.77
N GLY A 260 13.59 19.70 10.60
CA GLY A 260 13.54 19.52 12.05
C GLY A 260 13.27 18.07 12.48
N GLU A 261 12.28 17.89 13.35
CA GLU A 261 11.86 16.58 13.89
C GLU A 261 10.54 16.07 13.26
N GLN A 262 10.22 16.46 12.03
CA GLN A 262 8.93 16.11 11.42
C GLN A 262 8.79 14.59 11.19
N ALA A 263 9.85 13.92 10.73
CA ALA A 263 9.83 12.47 10.55
C ALA A 263 9.63 11.74 11.89
N GLU A 264 10.29 12.19 12.96
CA GLU A 264 10.21 11.65 14.31
C GLU A 264 8.82 11.82 14.93
N GLN A 265 8.12 12.92 14.60
CA GLN A 265 6.78 13.23 15.11
C GLN A 265 5.65 12.49 14.35
N MET A 266 5.92 11.91 13.19
CA MET A 266 4.86 11.28 12.39
C MET A 266 4.22 10.07 13.07
N VAL A 267 5.01 9.20 13.70
CA VAL A 267 4.50 8.01 14.40
C VAL A 267 3.53 8.41 15.51
N PRO A 268 3.89 9.26 16.51
CA PRO A 268 2.96 9.65 17.57
C PRO A 268 1.76 10.44 17.05
N ARG A 269 1.93 11.30 16.03
CA ARG A 269 0.83 12.06 15.41
C ARG A 269 -0.22 11.12 14.79
N ASN A 270 0.22 10.13 14.02
CA ASN A 270 -0.66 9.17 13.37
C ASN A 270 -1.30 8.19 14.37
N GLN A 271 -0.60 7.80 15.43
CA GLN A 271 -1.21 7.02 16.52
C GLN A 271 -2.38 7.76 17.15
N ASN A 272 -2.22 9.05 17.46
CA ASN A 272 -3.28 9.86 18.05
C ASN A 272 -4.45 10.03 17.08
N TYR A 273 -4.18 10.31 15.80
CA TYR A 273 -5.21 10.41 14.77
C TYR A 273 -6.05 9.13 14.68
N TRP A 274 -5.42 7.96 14.53
CA TRP A 274 -6.14 6.70 14.35
C TRP A 274 -6.92 6.27 15.59
N ARG A 275 -6.39 6.55 16.79
CA ARG A 275 -7.12 6.28 18.04
C ARG A 275 -8.38 7.14 18.18
N LEU A 276 -8.34 8.39 17.73
CA LEU A 276 -9.53 9.23 17.65
C LEU A 276 -10.48 8.75 16.56
N TRP A 277 -9.94 8.45 15.37
CA TRP A 277 -10.73 8.03 14.23
C TRP A 277 -11.53 6.74 14.49
N VAL A 278 -10.94 5.74 15.14
CA VAL A 278 -11.61 4.46 15.40
C VAL A 278 -12.66 4.53 16.52
N ASN A 279 -12.72 5.64 17.22
CA ASN A 279 -13.68 5.90 18.31
C ASN A 279 -14.48 7.20 18.06
N PRO A 280 -15.21 7.32 16.91
CA PRO A 280 -15.92 8.56 16.58
C PRO A 280 -17.11 8.82 17.48
N GLU A 281 -17.69 7.78 18.06
CA GLU A 281 -18.80 7.81 19.01
C GLU A 281 -18.49 6.87 20.19
N HIS A 282 -19.14 7.12 21.32
CA HIS A 282 -19.11 6.17 22.41
C HIS A 282 -19.99 4.97 22.06
N ILE A 283 -19.35 3.82 21.83
CA ILE A 283 -20.03 2.54 21.61
C ILE A 283 -19.99 1.77 22.93
N ASP A 284 -21.15 1.42 23.43
CA ASP A 284 -21.26 0.55 24.61
C ASP A 284 -20.95 -0.90 24.21
N PHE A 285 -19.84 -1.39 24.68
CA PHE A 285 -19.41 -2.79 24.50
C PHE A 285 -19.73 -3.67 25.71
N HIS A 286 -20.70 -3.31 26.51
CA HIS A 286 -21.02 -3.95 27.79
C HIS A 286 -21.09 -5.48 27.65
N GLY A 287 -20.29 -6.18 28.46
CA GLY A 287 -20.27 -7.65 28.49
C GLY A 287 -19.53 -8.34 27.35
N LEU A 288 -18.96 -7.60 26.37
CA LEU A 288 -18.15 -8.22 25.33
C LEU A 288 -16.70 -8.43 25.81
N PRO A 289 -16.07 -9.59 25.49
CA PRO A 289 -14.65 -9.80 25.75
C PRO A 289 -13.77 -8.74 25.07
N ALA A 290 -12.69 -8.32 25.73
CA ALA A 290 -11.76 -7.33 25.21
C ALA A 290 -11.23 -7.67 23.80
N LYS A 291 -10.97 -8.96 23.53
CA LYS A 291 -10.54 -9.46 22.21
C LYS A 291 -11.57 -9.17 21.10
N VAL A 292 -12.87 -9.26 21.40
CA VAL A 292 -13.94 -8.95 20.43
C VAL A 292 -13.98 -7.46 20.14
N VAL A 293 -13.83 -6.61 21.17
CA VAL A 293 -13.75 -5.15 21.01
C VAL A 293 -12.51 -4.75 20.18
N GLU A 294 -11.38 -5.38 20.42
CA GLU A 294 -10.16 -5.15 19.64
C GLU A 294 -10.33 -5.58 18.18
N LEU A 295 -10.95 -6.73 17.93
CA LEU A 295 -11.24 -7.21 16.57
C LEU A 295 -12.20 -6.27 15.84
N PHE A 296 -13.26 -5.81 16.51
CA PHE A 296 -14.19 -4.82 15.94
C PHE A 296 -13.44 -3.56 15.50
N LYS A 297 -12.62 -2.97 16.37
CA LYS A 297 -11.85 -1.76 16.06
C LYS A 297 -10.82 -2.01 14.94
N ARG A 298 -10.16 -3.17 14.94
CA ARG A 298 -9.24 -3.57 13.86
C ARG A 298 -9.97 -3.68 12.52
N SER A 299 -11.17 -4.26 12.51
CA SER A 299 -11.98 -4.39 11.30
C SER A 299 -12.35 -3.02 10.71
N LEU A 300 -12.72 -2.04 11.55
CA LEU A 300 -12.98 -0.67 11.08
C LEU A 300 -11.75 -0.03 10.43
N LEU A 301 -10.56 -0.20 11.04
CA LEU A 301 -9.30 0.31 10.51
C LEU A 301 -8.92 -0.39 9.19
N THR A 302 -9.12 -1.70 9.10
CA THR A 302 -8.88 -2.46 7.86
C THR A 302 -9.83 -2.00 6.76
N ILE A 303 -11.12 -1.86 7.05
CA ILE A 303 -12.11 -1.30 6.11
C ILE A 303 -11.67 0.09 5.63
N ARG A 304 -11.17 0.95 6.54
CA ARG A 304 -10.72 2.30 6.15
C ARG A 304 -9.66 2.28 5.07
N THR A 305 -8.78 1.29 5.04
CA THR A 305 -7.76 1.15 4.00
C THR A 305 -8.33 0.81 2.63
N GLN A 306 -9.56 0.27 2.57
CA GLN A 306 -10.26 -0.09 1.33
C GLN A 306 -11.20 1.01 0.82
N VAL A 307 -11.23 2.17 1.48
CA VAL A 307 -12.12 3.29 1.13
C VAL A 307 -11.31 4.43 0.53
N ASP A 308 -11.59 4.73 -0.73
CA ASP A 308 -11.03 5.89 -1.45
C ASP A 308 -11.63 7.20 -0.93
N ASN A 309 -10.83 8.27 -0.91
CA ASN A 309 -11.31 9.60 -0.52
C ASN A 309 -12.34 10.18 -1.51
N GLY A 310 -12.40 9.69 -2.75
CA GLY A 310 -13.44 9.97 -3.72
C GLY A 310 -14.76 9.24 -3.46
N GLY A 311 -14.80 8.34 -2.49
CA GLY A 311 -16.00 7.65 -2.03
C GLY A 311 -16.15 6.19 -2.48
N ALA A 312 -15.32 5.70 -3.40
CA ALA A 312 -15.33 4.28 -3.76
C ALA A 312 -14.97 3.40 -2.55
N ILE A 313 -15.68 2.30 -2.37
CA ILE A 313 -15.35 1.24 -1.43
C ILE A 313 -15.04 0.02 -2.26
N ILE A 314 -13.76 -0.35 -2.38
CA ILE A 314 -13.35 -1.51 -3.17
C ILE A 314 -13.63 -2.82 -2.43
N ALA A 315 -13.95 -3.87 -3.18
CA ALA A 315 -14.26 -5.18 -2.60
C ALA A 315 -13.04 -5.86 -1.99
N ALA A 316 -11.88 -5.73 -2.63
CA ALA A 316 -10.60 -6.19 -2.12
C ALA A 316 -9.45 -5.49 -2.85
N ASN A 317 -8.22 -5.69 -2.36
CA ASN A 317 -6.98 -5.17 -2.93
C ASN A 317 -6.00 -6.32 -3.28
N ASP A 318 -6.53 -7.40 -3.82
CA ASP A 318 -5.77 -8.60 -4.16
C ASP A 318 -5.20 -8.53 -5.58
N HIS A 319 -3.91 -8.33 -5.67
CA HIS A 319 -3.20 -8.33 -6.94
C HIS A 319 -2.84 -9.74 -7.43
N ASP A 320 -2.82 -10.72 -6.56
CA ASP A 320 -2.50 -12.10 -6.90
C ASP A 320 -3.53 -12.71 -7.85
N ILE A 321 -4.81 -12.36 -7.69
CA ILE A 321 -5.87 -12.77 -8.63
C ILE A 321 -5.60 -12.20 -10.02
N THR A 322 -5.14 -10.96 -10.13
CA THR A 322 -4.78 -10.34 -11.41
C THR A 322 -3.68 -11.11 -12.13
N GLN A 323 -2.67 -11.61 -11.40
CA GLN A 323 -1.58 -12.40 -12.00
C GLN A 323 -2.07 -13.73 -12.55
N PHE A 324 -2.98 -14.40 -11.86
CA PHE A 324 -3.48 -15.73 -12.25
C PHE A 324 -4.68 -15.67 -13.18
N ALA A 325 -5.67 -14.85 -12.86
CA ALA A 325 -6.95 -14.78 -13.58
C ALA A 325 -7.04 -13.60 -14.55
N ARG A 326 -6.07 -12.67 -14.54
CA ARG A 326 -6.06 -11.43 -15.31
C ARG A 326 -7.27 -10.54 -15.02
N ASP A 327 -7.76 -10.59 -13.80
CA ASP A 327 -8.78 -9.71 -13.24
C ASP A 327 -8.45 -9.42 -11.77
N THR A 328 -9.17 -8.50 -11.16
CA THR A 328 -8.95 -8.04 -9.79
C THR A 328 -10.28 -7.83 -9.08
N TYR A 329 -10.25 -7.76 -7.74
CA TYR A 329 -11.37 -7.29 -6.94
C TYR A 329 -11.19 -5.83 -6.45
N SER A 330 -10.18 -5.12 -6.96
CA SER A 330 -9.95 -3.69 -6.66
C SER A 330 -10.97 -2.76 -7.33
N TYR A 331 -12.21 -3.21 -7.49
CA TYR A 331 -13.33 -2.44 -8.02
C TYR A 331 -14.35 -2.11 -6.91
N MET A 332 -15.13 -1.09 -7.14
CA MET A 332 -16.31 -0.78 -6.34
C MET A 332 -17.54 -1.49 -6.94
N TRP A 333 -18.08 -2.49 -6.25
CA TRP A 333 -19.41 -3.03 -6.51
C TRP A 333 -20.41 -2.30 -5.61
N PRO A 334 -21.50 -1.74 -6.15
CA PRO A 334 -22.49 -1.00 -5.34
C PRO A 334 -23.07 -1.81 -4.19
N ARG A 335 -23.31 -3.11 -4.38
CA ARG A 335 -23.78 -4.04 -3.32
C ARG A 335 -22.78 -4.12 -2.16
N ASP A 336 -21.53 -4.44 -2.48
CA ASP A 336 -20.46 -4.61 -1.49
C ASP A 336 -20.22 -3.31 -0.73
N GLY A 337 -20.14 -2.19 -1.49
CA GLY A 337 -20.00 -0.86 -0.92
C GLY A 337 -21.17 -0.47 0.00
N ALA A 338 -22.41 -0.81 -0.38
CA ALA A 338 -23.61 -0.52 0.42
C ALA A 338 -23.59 -1.25 1.77
N LEU A 339 -23.19 -2.53 1.79
CA LEU A 339 -23.08 -3.32 3.02
C LEU A 339 -21.98 -2.79 3.95
N VAL A 340 -20.84 -2.42 3.39
CA VAL A 340 -19.75 -1.77 4.13
C VAL A 340 -20.19 -0.40 4.66
N ALA A 341 -20.81 0.44 3.82
CA ALA A 341 -21.34 1.74 4.23
C ALA A 341 -22.38 1.63 5.34
N TYR A 342 -23.22 0.60 5.32
CA TYR A 342 -24.14 0.30 6.42
C TYR A 342 -23.40 -0.01 7.73
N ALA A 343 -22.38 -0.87 7.70
CA ALA A 343 -21.57 -1.18 8.86
C ALA A 343 -20.86 0.05 9.42
N MET A 344 -20.26 0.87 8.55
CA MET A 344 -19.57 2.12 8.92
C MET A 344 -20.56 3.18 9.45
N THR A 345 -21.79 3.21 8.93
CA THR A 345 -22.89 4.04 9.47
C THR A 345 -23.19 3.63 10.91
N LYS A 346 -23.32 2.33 11.19
CA LYS A 346 -23.55 1.82 12.56
C LYS A 346 -22.42 2.19 13.51
N ALA A 347 -21.19 2.18 13.03
CA ALA A 347 -20.00 2.55 13.79
C ALA A 347 -19.80 4.08 13.95
N GLY A 348 -20.65 4.92 13.35
CA GLY A 348 -20.61 6.38 13.53
C GLY A 348 -19.77 7.13 12.49
N HIS A 349 -19.24 6.48 11.48
CA HIS A 349 -18.37 7.10 10.45
C HIS A 349 -19.17 7.83 9.37
N ARG A 350 -19.79 8.96 9.75
CA ARG A 350 -20.66 9.74 8.90
C ARG A 350 -20.02 10.24 7.61
N ASP A 351 -18.87 10.91 7.72
CA ASP A 351 -18.25 11.57 6.56
C ASP A 351 -17.79 10.58 5.50
N LEU A 352 -17.27 9.41 5.94
CA LEU A 352 -16.87 8.34 5.06
C LEU A 352 -18.06 7.81 4.26
N THR A 353 -19.19 7.52 4.94
CA THR A 353 -20.39 7.00 4.30
C THR A 353 -21.08 8.02 3.40
N GLN A 354 -21.02 9.31 3.73
CA GLN A 354 -21.51 10.37 2.85
C GLN A 354 -20.73 10.45 1.54
N ARG A 355 -19.42 10.23 1.56
CA ARG A 355 -18.61 10.17 0.33
C ARG A 355 -19.03 9.00 -0.56
N PHE A 356 -19.32 7.85 0.01
CA PHE A 356 -19.80 6.68 -0.72
C PHE A 356 -21.15 6.97 -1.41
N PHE A 357 -22.12 7.55 -0.71
CA PHE A 357 -23.42 7.88 -1.32
C PHE A 357 -23.32 8.96 -2.41
N ARG A 358 -22.44 9.97 -2.24
CA ARG A 358 -22.13 10.91 -3.33
C ARG A 358 -21.53 10.22 -4.53
N PHE A 359 -20.58 9.29 -4.32
CA PHE A 359 -20.01 8.50 -5.40
C PHE A 359 -21.12 7.74 -6.16
N CYS A 360 -22.01 7.04 -5.46
CA CYS A 360 -23.12 6.32 -6.09
C CYS A 360 -24.05 7.25 -6.87
N ASN A 361 -24.38 8.43 -6.32
CA ASN A 361 -25.20 9.44 -7.00
C ASN A 361 -24.56 9.95 -8.29
N GLU A 362 -23.24 10.22 -8.27
CA GLU A 362 -22.51 10.74 -9.43
C GLU A 362 -22.35 9.73 -10.57
N VAL A 363 -22.39 8.42 -10.27
CA VAL A 363 -22.29 7.35 -11.27
C VAL A 363 -23.63 6.72 -11.65
N MET A 364 -24.71 7.10 -10.97
CA MET A 364 -26.07 6.64 -11.28
C MET A 364 -26.50 7.09 -12.67
N LYS A 365 -27.13 6.20 -13.41
CA LYS A 365 -27.69 6.51 -14.73
C LYS A 365 -28.96 7.35 -14.58
N GLU A 366 -29.29 8.15 -15.60
CA GLU A 366 -30.51 8.98 -15.60
C GLU A 366 -31.78 8.15 -15.39
N GLU A 367 -31.77 6.89 -15.84
CA GLU A 367 -32.88 5.96 -15.66
C GLU A 367 -32.99 5.39 -14.24
N GLY A 368 -32.08 5.78 -13.32
CA GLY A 368 -32.15 5.46 -11.89
C GLY A 368 -31.57 4.09 -11.49
N TYR A 369 -30.59 3.60 -12.21
CA TYR A 369 -29.88 2.35 -11.85
C TYR A 369 -28.36 2.53 -11.81
N LEU A 370 -27.68 1.62 -11.13
CA LEU A 370 -26.22 1.50 -11.07
C LEU A 370 -25.75 0.34 -11.96
N MET A 371 -24.60 0.54 -12.61
CA MET A 371 -23.92 -0.53 -13.35
C MET A 371 -23.28 -1.51 -12.39
N HIS A 372 -22.97 -2.72 -12.86
CA HIS A 372 -22.41 -3.83 -12.10
C HIS A 372 -21.19 -3.47 -11.24
N LYS A 373 -20.22 -2.74 -11.78
CA LYS A 373 -19.04 -2.29 -11.02
C LYS A 373 -18.37 -1.07 -11.64
N TYR A 374 -17.64 -0.36 -10.81
CA TYR A 374 -16.94 0.86 -11.18
C TYR A 374 -15.49 0.83 -10.73
N ASN A 375 -14.64 1.54 -11.48
CA ASN A 375 -13.33 1.91 -11.00
C ASN A 375 -13.42 3.02 -9.94
N PRO A 376 -12.43 3.18 -9.06
CA PRO A 376 -12.41 4.28 -8.08
C PRO A 376 -12.44 5.69 -8.70
N ASP A 377 -12.11 5.83 -10.00
CA ASP A 377 -12.21 7.09 -10.75
C ASP A 377 -13.60 7.35 -11.33
N LYS A 378 -14.59 6.51 -11.00
CA LYS A 378 -16.00 6.57 -11.45
C LYS A 378 -16.24 6.05 -12.86
N SER A 379 -15.22 5.64 -13.60
CA SER A 379 -15.44 4.98 -14.89
C SER A 379 -16.07 3.59 -14.66
N VAL A 380 -16.87 3.16 -15.63
CA VAL A 380 -17.46 1.80 -15.61
C VAL A 380 -16.33 0.80 -15.78
N ALA A 381 -16.25 -0.16 -14.87
CA ALA A 381 -15.24 -1.21 -14.94
C ALA A 381 -15.63 -2.33 -15.91
N SER A 382 -14.63 -3.15 -16.30
CA SER A 382 -14.86 -4.33 -17.12
C SER A 382 -15.89 -5.26 -16.47
N SER A 383 -16.76 -5.85 -17.26
CA SER A 383 -17.77 -6.81 -16.79
C SER A 383 -17.68 -8.11 -17.58
N TRP A 384 -17.93 -9.22 -16.89
CA TRP A 384 -18.11 -10.51 -17.56
C TRP A 384 -19.48 -10.66 -18.26
N HIS A 385 -20.41 -9.74 -17.99
CA HIS A 385 -21.68 -9.68 -18.70
C HIS A 385 -21.47 -9.15 -20.11
N PRO A 386 -21.91 -9.87 -21.16
CA PRO A 386 -21.80 -9.36 -22.51
C PRO A 386 -22.74 -8.15 -22.69
N TRP A 387 -22.26 -7.09 -23.33
CA TRP A 387 -23.08 -5.95 -23.74
C TRP A 387 -24.11 -6.31 -24.82
N LEU A 388 -23.85 -7.40 -25.56
CA LEU A 388 -24.74 -7.94 -26.58
C LEU A 388 -24.94 -9.45 -26.34
N LYS A 389 -26.20 -9.87 -26.30
CA LYS A 389 -26.59 -11.27 -26.22
C LYS A 389 -27.69 -11.51 -27.25
N ASP A 390 -27.49 -12.47 -28.16
CA ASP A 390 -28.44 -12.81 -29.23
C ASP A 390 -28.87 -11.60 -30.06
N GLY A 391 -27.94 -10.65 -30.32
CA GLY A 391 -28.17 -9.43 -31.08
C GLY A 391 -28.92 -8.33 -30.34
N LYS A 392 -29.19 -8.49 -29.05
CA LYS A 392 -29.82 -7.48 -28.19
C LYS A 392 -28.79 -6.91 -27.20
N GLU A 393 -28.92 -5.63 -26.94
CA GLU A 393 -28.15 -4.99 -25.86
C GLU A 393 -28.56 -5.55 -24.52
N VAL A 394 -27.56 -5.91 -23.71
CA VAL A 394 -27.71 -6.39 -22.34
C VAL A 394 -26.84 -5.50 -21.46
N LEU A 395 -27.48 -4.73 -20.57
CA LEU A 395 -26.75 -3.88 -19.64
C LEU A 395 -26.04 -4.74 -18.59
N PRO A 396 -24.77 -4.48 -18.27
CA PRO A 396 -24.04 -5.15 -17.20
C PRO A 396 -24.47 -4.59 -15.83
N ILE A 397 -25.65 -4.99 -15.36
CA ILE A 397 -26.24 -4.65 -14.07
C ILE A 397 -26.43 -5.90 -13.22
N GLN A 398 -26.47 -5.70 -11.91
CA GLN A 398 -27.00 -6.68 -10.95
C GLN A 398 -28.21 -6.08 -10.25
N GLU A 399 -29.31 -6.82 -10.19
CA GLU A 399 -30.63 -6.30 -9.81
C GLU A 399 -30.68 -5.81 -8.36
N ASP A 400 -29.88 -6.40 -7.46
CA ASP A 400 -29.86 -6.11 -6.04
C ASP A 400 -29.03 -4.85 -5.68
N GLU A 401 -28.10 -4.42 -6.53
CA GLU A 401 -27.11 -3.40 -6.20
C GLU A 401 -27.72 -2.02 -5.95
N THR A 402 -28.57 -1.56 -6.86
CA THR A 402 -29.25 -0.24 -6.71
C THR A 402 -30.13 -0.23 -5.47
N ALA A 403 -30.90 -1.31 -5.24
CA ALA A 403 -31.78 -1.42 -4.09
C ALA A 403 -31.02 -1.43 -2.76
N LEU A 404 -29.87 -2.11 -2.69
CA LEU A 404 -29.03 -2.15 -1.49
C LEU A 404 -28.38 -0.80 -1.19
N VAL A 405 -27.99 -0.02 -2.20
CA VAL A 405 -27.51 1.36 -1.99
C VAL A 405 -28.60 2.22 -1.37
N ILE A 406 -29.84 2.17 -1.90
CA ILE A 406 -30.98 2.91 -1.36
C ILE A 406 -31.30 2.48 0.07
N TRP A 407 -31.30 1.17 0.33
CA TRP A 407 -31.50 0.61 1.67
C TRP A 407 -30.44 1.09 2.66
N SER A 408 -29.17 1.05 2.29
CA SER A 408 -28.06 1.53 3.12
C SER A 408 -28.15 3.04 3.37
N PHE A 409 -28.52 3.83 2.33
CA PHE A 409 -28.75 5.25 2.44
C PHE A 409 -29.88 5.61 3.40
N TRP A 410 -30.99 4.85 3.37
CA TRP A 410 -32.07 4.98 4.34
C TRP A 410 -31.59 4.77 5.79
N HIS A 411 -30.74 3.77 6.03
CA HIS A 411 -30.17 3.52 7.35
C HIS A 411 -29.21 4.63 7.79
N HIS A 412 -28.45 5.21 6.86
CA HIS A 412 -27.63 6.39 7.11
C HIS A 412 -28.49 7.59 7.54
N PHE A 413 -29.57 7.88 6.80
CA PHE A 413 -30.52 8.93 7.18
C PHE A 413 -31.15 8.67 8.55
N LYS A 414 -31.58 7.46 8.83
CA LYS A 414 -32.15 7.08 10.15
C LYS A 414 -31.18 7.36 11.30
N LYS A 415 -29.89 7.12 11.11
CA LYS A 415 -28.85 7.34 12.12
C LYS A 415 -28.56 8.84 12.31
N PHE A 416 -28.26 9.54 11.23
CA PHE A 416 -27.69 10.91 11.29
C PHE A 416 -28.72 12.02 11.11
N ARG A 417 -29.93 11.74 10.61
CA ARG A 417 -31.05 12.67 10.42
C ARG A 417 -30.68 13.93 9.63
N ASN A 418 -29.71 13.86 8.72
CA ASN A 418 -29.25 15.00 7.92
C ASN A 418 -30.07 15.12 6.65
N ILE A 419 -31.17 15.94 6.69
CA ILE A 419 -32.04 16.13 5.54
C ILE A 419 -31.34 16.94 4.42
N GLU A 420 -30.43 17.87 4.77
CA GLU A 420 -29.73 18.64 3.76
C GLU A 420 -28.82 17.73 2.92
N PHE A 421 -28.19 16.73 3.54
CA PHE A 421 -27.42 15.74 2.77
C PHE A 421 -28.33 14.93 1.85
N VAL A 422 -29.53 14.50 2.31
CA VAL A 422 -30.47 13.75 1.48
C VAL A 422 -30.90 14.54 0.23
N ARG A 423 -30.98 15.87 0.33
CA ARG A 423 -31.33 16.73 -0.82
C ARG A 423 -30.19 16.87 -1.86
N THR A 424 -28.97 16.49 -1.50
CA THR A 424 -27.79 16.62 -2.38
C THR A 424 -27.38 15.31 -3.06
N VAL A 425 -28.09 14.21 -2.74
CA VAL A 425 -27.77 12.84 -3.23
C VAL A 425 -28.96 12.18 -3.97
#